data_7ea7fb6306e81344aa3057e9bf42cfea
#
_entry.id   7ea7fb6306e81344aa3057e9bf42cfea
#
_cell.length_a   1.000
_cell.length_b   1.000
_cell.length_c   1.000
_cell.angle_alpha   90.00
_cell.angle_beta   90.00
_cell.angle_gamma   90.00
#
_symmetry.space_group_name_H-M   'P 1'
#
loop_
_entity.id
_entity.type
_entity.pdbx_description
1 polymer ?
#
loop_
_entity_poly.entity_id
_entity_poly.type
_entity_poly.pdbx_seq_one_letter_code
_entity_poly.pdbx_strand_id
1 'polypeptide(L)'
;MLFRSGMKYRHYAPKAKLVIVEGDFDKFKSFVEKEKGLAAGKKIGLILTEENKGRIEADEVEYVGSRLSYEDIAHNLFAVLRRFDEKNIDVIYSESFDESELGMAIMNRLVKAAGYNIIKL
;
A
#
# COMPACT_ATOMS: atom_id res chain seq x y z
N MET A 1 26.18 1.05 -16.60
CA MET A 1 25.83 1.19 -16.31
C MET A 1 25.20 1.33 -15.82
N LEU A 2 25.06 0.87 -15.44
CA LEU A 2 24.54 0.84 -14.85
C LEU A 2 23.81 1.38 -14.48
N PHE A 3 23.77 1.59 -14.29
CA PHE A 3 23.05 2.04 -13.91
C PHE A 3 22.37 2.35 -14.19
N ARG A 4 23.05 2.37 -14.62
CA ARG A 4 22.19 2.63 -15.19
C ARG A 4 21.15 1.75 -15.62
N SER A 5 21.37 0.69 -15.98
CA SER A 5 20.37 -0.33 -16.12
C SER A 5 19.47 -0.42 -14.90
N GLY A 6 20.00 -0.18 -13.74
CA GLY A 6 19.21 -0.10 -12.53
C GLY A 6 18.06 0.89 -12.62
N MET A 7 18.24 1.92 -13.43
CA MET A 7 17.20 2.93 -13.59
C MET A 7 15.97 2.39 -14.31
N LYS A 8 16.16 1.44 -15.23
CA LYS A 8 15.05 0.83 -15.95
C LYS A 8 14.18 -0.04 -15.05
N TYR A 9 14.79 -0.66 -14.06
CA TYR A 9 14.10 -1.62 -13.20
C TYR A 9 13.85 -1.07 -11.82
N ARG A 10 14.09 0.21 -11.66
CA ARG A 10 13.84 0.83 -10.37
C ARG A 10 12.36 0.79 -10.06
N HIS A 11 12.08 0.38 -8.86
CA HIS A 11 10.72 0.32 -8.39
C HIS A 11 10.27 1.70 -7.96
N TYR A 12 9.03 2.03 -8.23
CA TYR A 12 8.51 3.28 -7.76
C TYR A 12 8.34 3.19 -6.25
N ALA A 13 8.97 4.11 -5.55
CA ALA A 13 8.81 4.24 -4.11
C ALA A 13 8.18 5.59 -3.84
N PRO A 14 7.03 5.64 -3.16
CA PRO A 14 6.41 6.92 -2.84
C PRO A 14 7.26 7.69 -1.84
N LYS A 15 7.04 8.99 -1.77
CA LYS A 15 7.72 9.84 -0.79
C LYS A 15 7.31 9.47 0.63
N ALA A 16 6.05 9.10 0.81
CA ALA A 16 5.54 8.67 2.11
C ALA A 16 6.13 7.32 2.47
N LYS A 17 6.25 7.07 3.77
CA LYS A 17 6.63 5.73 4.24
C LYS A 17 5.48 4.78 3.94
N LEU A 18 5.75 3.73 3.19
CA LEU A 18 4.75 2.73 2.86
C LEU A 18 4.98 1.51 3.74
N VAL A 19 3.93 1.05 4.41
CA VAL A 19 3.98 -0.10 5.30
C VAL A 19 2.89 -1.08 4.87
N ILE A 20 3.28 -2.33 4.62
CA ILE A 20 2.33 -3.40 4.30
C ILE A 20 1.94 -4.07 5.60
N VAL A 21 0.64 -4.18 5.86
CA VAL A 21 0.14 -4.75 7.10
C VAL A 21 -0.57 -6.05 6.79
N GLU A 22 0.02 -7.17 7.25
CA GLU A 22 -0.53 -8.51 7.02
C GLU A 22 -1.43 -8.91 8.19
N GLY A 23 -2.54 -9.56 7.86
CA GLY A 23 -3.51 -9.99 8.84
C GLY A 23 -4.91 -9.82 8.26
N ASP A 24 -5.92 -10.31 8.99
CA ASP A 24 -7.28 -10.09 8.52
C ASP A 24 -7.65 -8.61 8.63
N PHE A 25 -8.75 -8.22 7.99
CA PHE A 25 -9.10 -6.81 7.93
C PHE A 25 -9.43 -6.22 9.30
N ASP A 26 -10.00 -7.01 10.21
CA ASP A 26 -10.30 -6.49 11.54
C ASP A 26 -9.03 -6.11 12.27
N LYS A 27 -7.99 -6.93 12.15
CA LYS A 27 -6.69 -6.61 12.73
C LYS A 27 -6.05 -5.41 12.04
N PHE A 28 -6.17 -5.35 10.71
CA PHE A 28 -5.68 -4.21 9.95
C PHE A 28 -6.33 -2.92 10.43
N LYS A 29 -7.65 -2.93 10.54
CA LYS A 29 -8.40 -1.76 10.98
C LYS A 29 -8.00 -1.34 12.38
N SER A 30 -7.90 -2.29 13.31
CA SER A 30 -7.50 -1.99 14.68
C SER A 30 -6.11 -1.38 14.73
N PHE A 31 -5.19 -1.94 13.93
CA PHE A 31 -3.83 -1.40 13.86
C PHE A 31 -3.82 0.05 13.36
N VAL A 32 -4.55 0.32 12.28
CA VAL A 32 -4.57 1.66 11.70
C VAL A 32 -5.22 2.65 12.66
N GLU A 33 -6.31 2.27 13.30
CA GLU A 33 -6.97 3.15 14.26
C GLU A 33 -6.04 3.50 15.42
N LYS A 34 -5.25 2.54 15.87
CA LYS A 34 -4.28 2.78 16.92
C LYS A 34 -3.20 3.76 16.44
N GLU A 35 -2.70 3.55 15.23
CA GLU A 35 -1.66 4.42 14.67
C GLU A 35 -2.17 5.83 14.44
N LYS A 36 -3.42 5.98 14.06
CA LYS A 36 -4.03 7.30 13.91
C LYS A 36 -4.01 8.06 15.24
N GLY A 37 -4.25 7.36 16.34
CA GLY A 37 -4.21 7.99 17.66
C GLY A 37 -2.80 8.36 18.10
N LEU A 38 -1.79 7.62 17.65
CA LEU A 38 -0.40 7.85 18.04
C LEU A 38 0.31 8.86 17.14
N ALA A 39 -0.17 9.03 15.92
CA ALA A 39 0.54 9.83 14.91
C ALA A 39 -0.10 11.20 14.75
N ALA A 40 -0.27 11.91 15.86
CA ALA A 40 -0.87 13.24 15.84
C ALA A 40 -0.07 14.17 14.92
N GLY A 41 -0.79 14.86 14.02
CA GLY A 41 -0.16 15.80 13.10
C GLY A 41 0.37 15.17 11.82
N LYS A 42 0.34 13.85 11.70
CA LYS A 42 0.76 13.19 10.46
C LYS A 42 -0.44 12.80 9.63
N LYS A 43 -0.28 12.89 8.30
CA LYS A 43 -1.33 12.50 7.38
C LYS A 43 -1.15 11.04 7.00
N ILE A 44 -2.21 10.28 7.17
CA ILE A 44 -2.23 8.84 6.94
C ILE A 44 -3.01 8.52 5.69
N GLY A 45 -2.40 7.74 4.80
CA GLY A 45 -3.06 7.20 3.63
C GLY A 45 -3.28 5.71 3.75
N LEU A 46 -4.27 5.20 3.04
CA LEU A 46 -4.56 3.77 3.03
C LEU A 46 -4.70 3.27 1.61
N ILE A 47 -4.14 2.09 1.35
CA ILE A 47 -4.41 1.34 0.13
C ILE A 47 -5.33 0.20 0.51
N LEU A 48 -6.56 0.27 0.04
CA LEU A 48 -7.59 -0.72 0.36
C LEU A 48 -8.09 -1.40 -0.90
N THR A 49 -8.61 -2.61 -0.73
CA THR A 49 -9.33 -3.27 -1.81
C THR A 49 -10.77 -2.78 -1.84
N GLU A 50 -11.45 -3.00 -2.98
CA GLU A 50 -12.85 -2.61 -3.12
C GLU A 50 -13.73 -3.29 -2.09
N GLU A 51 -13.37 -4.51 -1.70
CA GLU A 51 -14.14 -5.28 -0.71
C GLU A 51 -14.21 -4.59 0.64
N ASN A 52 -13.26 -3.74 0.94
CA ASN A 52 -13.19 -3.06 2.23
C ASN A 52 -13.56 -1.58 2.13
N LYS A 53 -14.21 -1.20 1.03
CA LYS A 53 -14.60 0.18 0.82
C LYS A 53 -15.53 0.68 1.91
N GLY A 54 -15.22 1.84 2.47
CA GLY A 54 -16.04 2.46 3.49
C GLY A 54 -15.89 1.90 4.89
N ARG A 55 -15.04 0.88 5.06
CA ARG A 55 -14.90 0.23 6.37
C ARG A 55 -13.93 0.95 7.30
N ILE A 56 -13.10 1.83 6.78
CA ILE A 56 -12.14 2.58 7.57
C ILE A 56 -11.87 3.91 6.87
N GLU A 57 -11.61 4.95 7.66
CA GLU A 57 -11.34 6.28 7.12
C GLU A 57 -9.94 6.74 7.48
N ALA A 58 -9.39 7.60 6.64
CA ALA A 58 -8.09 8.21 6.87
C ALA A 58 -8.01 9.51 6.06
N ASP A 59 -6.90 10.21 6.15
CA ASP A 59 -6.73 11.47 5.41
C ASP A 59 -6.86 11.27 3.91
N GLU A 60 -6.37 10.14 3.41
CA GLU A 60 -6.49 9.79 2.01
C GLU A 60 -6.66 8.28 1.88
N VAL A 61 -7.66 7.83 1.12
CA VAL A 61 -7.88 6.41 0.90
C VAL A 61 -7.92 6.17 -0.61
N GLU A 62 -7.11 5.21 -1.06
CA GLU A 62 -7.09 4.82 -2.47
C GLU A 62 -7.54 3.37 -2.57
N TYR A 63 -8.48 3.11 -3.46
CA TYR A 63 -8.97 1.76 -3.72
C TYR A 63 -8.26 1.21 -4.94
N VAL A 64 -7.49 0.14 -4.73
CA VAL A 64 -6.59 -0.36 -5.76
C VAL A 64 -7.28 -1.36 -6.69
N GLY A 65 -8.45 -1.85 -6.30
CA GLY A 65 -9.22 -2.79 -7.10
C GLY A 65 -9.80 -3.90 -6.26
N SER A 66 -10.47 -4.84 -6.92
CA SER A 66 -11.13 -5.96 -6.25
C SER A 66 -10.20 -7.16 -6.15
N ARG A 67 -10.31 -7.89 -5.04
CA ARG A 67 -9.59 -9.16 -4.89
C ARG A 67 -10.07 -10.22 -5.88
N LEU A 68 -11.20 -9.96 -6.54
CA LEU A 68 -11.69 -10.84 -7.59
C LEU A 68 -10.94 -10.60 -8.92
N SER A 69 -10.15 -9.54 -9.02
CA SER A 69 -9.39 -9.25 -10.22
C SER A 69 -8.02 -8.68 -9.86
N TYR A 70 -7.09 -9.56 -9.54
CA TYR A 70 -5.72 -9.15 -9.22
C TYR A 70 -5.03 -8.48 -10.41
N GLU A 71 -5.49 -8.75 -11.63
CA GLU A 71 -4.95 -8.06 -12.79
C GLU A 71 -5.19 -6.56 -12.71
N ASP A 72 -6.40 -6.17 -12.28
CA ASP A 72 -6.72 -4.77 -12.13
C ASP A 72 -5.88 -4.14 -11.01
N ILE A 73 -5.70 -4.86 -9.91
CA ILE A 73 -4.86 -4.38 -8.81
C ILE A 73 -3.43 -4.13 -9.29
N ALA A 74 -2.87 -5.11 -9.99
CA ALA A 74 -1.51 -4.98 -10.51
C ALA A 74 -1.40 -3.79 -11.46
N HIS A 75 -2.43 -3.58 -12.29
CA HIS A 75 -2.46 -2.50 -13.25
C HIS A 75 -2.55 -1.14 -12.57
N ASN A 76 -3.31 -1.05 -11.48
CA ASN A 76 -3.58 0.23 -10.81
C ASN A 76 -2.52 0.65 -9.80
N LEU A 77 -1.68 -0.27 -9.39
CA LEU A 77 -0.82 -0.07 -8.23
C LEU A 77 0.08 1.17 -8.31
N PHE A 78 0.78 1.35 -9.41
CA PHE A 78 1.70 2.48 -9.53
C PHE A 78 0.96 3.81 -9.58
N ALA A 79 -0.20 3.85 -10.23
CA ALA A 79 -0.99 5.06 -10.27
C ALA A 79 -1.48 5.46 -8.87
N VAL A 80 -1.88 4.45 -8.08
CA VAL A 80 -2.29 4.68 -6.70
C VAL A 80 -1.14 5.28 -5.89
N LEU A 81 0.05 4.69 -6.00
CA LEU A 81 1.21 5.18 -5.26
C LEU A 81 1.56 6.62 -5.66
N ARG A 82 1.48 6.94 -6.94
CA ARG A 82 1.79 8.29 -7.39
C ARG A 82 0.78 9.30 -6.87
N ARG A 83 -0.48 8.92 -6.75
CA ARG A 83 -1.50 9.84 -6.25
C ARG A 83 -1.23 10.25 -4.79
N PHE A 84 -0.67 9.34 -3.99
CA PHE A 84 -0.32 9.71 -2.62
C PHE A 84 0.75 10.80 -2.58
N ASP A 85 1.70 10.77 -3.51
CA ASP A 85 2.74 11.81 -3.55
C ASP A 85 2.14 13.19 -3.76
N GLU A 86 1.05 13.25 -4.53
CA GLU A 86 0.39 14.53 -4.82
C GLU A 86 -0.41 15.05 -3.64
N LYS A 87 -0.66 14.20 -2.65
CA LYS A 87 -1.47 14.55 -1.50
C LYS A 87 -0.68 14.83 -0.23
N ASN A 88 0.66 14.76 -0.32
CA ASN A 88 1.55 15.04 0.82
C ASN A 88 1.24 14.16 2.03
N ILE A 89 1.07 12.87 1.78
CA ILE A 89 0.82 11.88 2.82
C ILE A 89 2.14 11.50 3.50
N ASP A 90 2.11 11.35 4.82
CA ASP A 90 3.32 11.02 5.58
C ASP A 90 3.56 9.51 5.66
N VAL A 91 2.50 8.74 5.86
CA VAL A 91 2.63 7.28 5.95
C VAL A 91 1.42 6.63 5.27
N ILE A 92 1.68 5.53 4.56
CA ILE A 92 0.64 4.78 3.86
C ILE A 92 0.62 3.37 4.44
N TYR A 93 -0.57 2.91 4.83
CA TYR A 93 -0.76 1.52 5.24
C TYR A 93 -1.54 0.78 4.16
N SER A 94 -1.01 -0.35 3.74
CA SER A 94 -1.60 -1.13 2.66
C SER A 94 -2.06 -2.49 3.13
N GLU A 95 -3.20 -2.94 2.63
CA GLU A 95 -3.56 -4.35 2.76
C GLU A 95 -2.51 -5.20 2.07
N SER A 96 -2.42 -6.47 2.47
CA SER A 96 -1.51 -7.42 1.84
C SER A 96 -2.30 -8.34 0.90
N PHE A 97 -1.57 -9.12 0.11
CA PHE A 97 -2.17 -10.01 -0.88
C PHE A 97 -1.61 -11.41 -0.71
N ASP A 98 -2.33 -12.40 -1.20
CA ASP A 98 -2.00 -13.79 -0.95
C ASP A 98 -0.81 -14.26 -1.80
N GLU A 99 -0.45 -15.54 -1.64
CA GLU A 99 0.70 -16.12 -2.31
C GLU A 99 0.35 -16.80 -3.63
N SER A 100 -0.83 -16.50 -4.20
CA SER A 100 -1.13 -16.92 -5.55
C SER A 100 -0.13 -16.28 -6.51
N GLU A 101 -0.03 -16.82 -7.72
CA GLU A 101 0.97 -16.33 -8.68
C GLU A 101 0.87 -14.82 -8.89
N LEU A 102 -0.33 -14.32 -9.13
CA LEU A 102 -0.52 -12.89 -9.37
C LEU A 102 -0.44 -12.10 -8.07
N GLY A 103 -0.91 -12.67 -6.97
CA GLY A 103 -0.78 -12.03 -5.66
C GLY A 103 0.67 -11.83 -5.29
N MET A 104 1.54 -12.80 -5.59
CA MET A 104 2.97 -12.66 -5.33
C MET A 104 3.59 -11.56 -6.19
N ALA A 105 3.14 -11.41 -7.42
CA ALA A 105 3.64 -10.33 -8.28
C ALA A 105 3.28 -8.97 -7.69
N ILE A 106 2.05 -8.83 -7.18
CA ILE A 106 1.62 -7.60 -6.53
C ILE A 106 2.45 -7.36 -5.27
N MET A 107 2.61 -8.38 -4.43
CA MET A 107 3.38 -8.27 -3.20
C MET A 107 4.83 -7.90 -3.46
N ASN A 108 5.44 -8.48 -4.50
CA ASN A 108 6.83 -8.14 -4.82
C ASN A 108 6.98 -6.65 -5.12
N ARG A 109 6.03 -6.07 -5.83
CA ARG A 109 6.07 -4.64 -6.14
C ARG A 109 5.84 -3.81 -4.90
N LEU A 110 4.85 -4.18 -4.09
CA LEU A 110 4.56 -3.46 -2.85
C LEU A 110 5.72 -3.52 -1.86
N VAL A 111 6.29 -4.71 -1.67
CA VAL A 111 7.40 -4.91 -0.74
C VAL A 111 8.57 -4.01 -1.10
N LYS A 112 8.90 -3.95 -2.38
CA LYS A 112 10.02 -3.10 -2.82
C LYS A 112 9.69 -1.62 -2.69
N ALA A 113 8.47 -1.23 -3.02
CA ALA A 113 8.05 0.16 -2.84
C ALA A 113 8.04 0.56 -1.36
N ALA A 114 7.79 -0.40 -0.48
CA ALA A 114 7.75 -0.18 0.96
C ALA A 114 9.13 -0.26 1.61
N GLY A 115 10.18 -0.56 0.85
CA GLY A 115 11.50 -0.75 1.42
C GLY A 115 11.52 -1.90 2.41
N TYR A 116 10.74 -2.93 2.14
CA TYR A 116 10.61 -4.14 2.97
C TYR A 116 9.97 -3.88 4.34
N ASN A 117 9.20 -2.79 4.48
CA ASN A 117 8.45 -2.53 5.70
C ASN A 117 7.16 -3.34 5.70
N ILE A 118 7.17 -4.45 6.40
CA ILE A 118 6.00 -5.34 6.53
C ILE A 118 5.74 -5.56 8.01
N ILE A 119 4.49 -5.38 8.41
CA ILE A 119 4.05 -5.67 9.77
C ILE A 119 3.11 -6.86 9.70
N LYS A 120 3.41 -7.90 10.46
CA LYS A 120 2.56 -9.08 10.55
C LYS A 120 1.82 -9.06 11.88
N LEU A 121 0.50 -9.08 11.79
CA LEU A 121 -0.35 -8.98 12.98
C LEU A 121 -0.78 -10.36 13.50
#